data_afbad705c19318b68ebdef4bfe30a226
#
_entry.id   afbad705c19318b68ebdef4bfe30a226
#
_cell.length_a   1.000
_cell.length_b   1.000
_cell.length_c   1.000
_cell.angle_alpha   90.00
_cell.angle_beta   90.00
_cell.angle_gamma   90.00
#
_symmetry.space_group_name_H-M   'P 1'
#
loop_
_entity.id
_entity.type
_entity.pdbx_description
1 polymer ?
#
loop_
_entity_poly.entity_id
_entity_poly.type
_entity_poly.pdbx_seq_one_letter_code
_entity_poly.pdbx_strand_id
1 'polypeptide(L)'
;MVTAYDSTFAAIVVQAGVDVILVGDSLANTMLGMGKTAQVGMKEMLHHLVAVRRGAPGACVLVDLPFGADSTPEQALANSRLLAEAGADGVKLEGCVPDQVRAIRAAGMVAVGHLGLLPQTAMSFKQTGRTEEDRERILREAETMEKAGCSALVLEHIPSDLGKIVTESIAIPTVGIGAGPHCGGQVLVLHDLLGLSARQPPFAPARVNLRAIALEALKGYHRDVSGRTFPAA
;
A
#
# COMPACT_ATOMS: atom_id res chain seq x y z
N MET A 1 -7.16 5.58 -3.04
CA MET A 1 -6.68 4.22 -2.69
C MET A 1 -6.47 4.15 -1.18
N VAL A 2 -6.75 3.00 -0.55
CA VAL A 2 -6.47 2.74 0.88
C VAL A 2 -6.04 1.28 1.03
N THR A 3 -5.16 0.97 1.99
CA THR A 3 -4.83 -0.44 2.27
C THR A 3 -5.98 -1.14 3.00
N ALA A 4 -6.14 -2.45 2.77
CA ALA A 4 -6.96 -3.33 3.60
C ALA A 4 -6.31 -4.71 3.68
N TYR A 5 -6.62 -5.45 4.78
CA TYR A 5 -5.93 -6.70 5.05
C TYR A 5 -6.88 -7.83 5.48
N ASP A 6 -8.16 -7.53 5.62
CA ASP A 6 -9.21 -8.49 6.00
C ASP A 6 -10.53 -8.17 5.32
N SER A 7 -11.50 -9.09 5.43
CA SER A 7 -12.79 -8.96 4.77
C SER A 7 -13.67 -7.85 5.35
N THR A 8 -13.58 -7.59 6.65
CA THR A 8 -14.43 -6.60 7.32
C THR A 8 -14.05 -5.19 6.89
N PHE A 9 -12.76 -4.84 6.98
CA PHE A 9 -12.28 -3.54 6.52
C PHE A 9 -12.37 -3.38 5.01
N ALA A 10 -12.14 -4.45 4.22
CA ALA A 10 -12.34 -4.38 2.78
C ALA A 10 -13.79 -3.99 2.42
N ALA A 11 -14.79 -4.58 3.08
CA ALA A 11 -16.18 -4.21 2.88
C ALA A 11 -16.48 -2.74 3.27
N ILE A 12 -15.93 -2.27 4.38
CA ILE A 12 -16.05 -0.86 4.82
C ILE A 12 -15.43 0.09 3.81
N VAL A 13 -14.24 -0.22 3.28
CA VAL A 13 -13.54 0.59 2.27
C VAL A 13 -14.37 0.72 0.99
N VAL A 14 -15.01 -0.37 0.54
CA VAL A 14 -15.93 -0.34 -0.61
C VAL A 14 -17.16 0.51 -0.32
N GLN A 15 -17.80 0.33 0.85
CA GLN A 15 -18.97 1.13 1.26
C GLN A 15 -18.64 2.62 1.38
N ALA A 16 -17.40 2.96 1.72
CA ALA A 16 -16.92 4.34 1.75
C ALA A 16 -16.67 4.95 0.36
N GLY A 17 -16.83 4.19 -0.73
CA GLY A 17 -16.64 4.67 -2.10
C GLY A 17 -15.17 4.85 -2.50
N VAL A 18 -14.24 4.12 -1.87
CA VAL A 18 -12.82 4.18 -2.25
C VAL A 18 -12.60 3.32 -3.50
N ASP A 19 -11.98 3.90 -4.52
CA ASP A 19 -11.86 3.28 -5.85
C ASP A 19 -10.95 2.05 -5.89
N VAL A 20 -9.87 2.03 -5.10
CA VAL A 20 -8.84 0.99 -5.14
C VAL A 20 -8.45 0.56 -3.73
N ILE A 21 -8.42 -0.74 -3.50
CA ILE A 21 -7.86 -1.37 -2.29
C ILE A 21 -6.44 -1.83 -2.60
N LEU A 22 -5.51 -1.59 -1.68
CA LEU A 22 -4.17 -2.12 -1.73
C LEU A 22 -3.97 -3.15 -0.62
N VAL A 23 -3.67 -4.39 -0.95
CA VAL A 23 -3.09 -5.35 -0.01
C VAL A 23 -1.59 -5.05 0.05
N GLY A 24 -1.23 -4.16 0.96
CA GLY A 24 0.13 -3.64 1.09
C GLY A 24 0.99 -4.51 2.00
N ASP A 25 2.29 -4.61 1.72
CA ASP A 25 3.26 -5.28 2.60
C ASP A 25 3.42 -4.60 3.97
N SER A 26 2.88 -3.39 4.13
CA SER A 26 2.66 -2.72 5.42
C SER A 26 1.86 -3.56 6.43
N LEU A 27 1.18 -4.64 5.96
CA LEU A 27 0.58 -5.66 6.84
C LEU A 27 1.60 -6.30 7.79
N ALA A 28 2.87 -6.36 7.40
CA ALA A 28 3.96 -6.82 8.27
C ALA A 28 3.97 -6.05 9.60
N ASN A 29 3.90 -4.72 9.53
CA ASN A 29 3.93 -3.85 10.70
C ASN A 29 2.56 -3.78 11.40
N THR A 30 1.48 -3.62 10.64
CA THR A 30 0.15 -3.29 11.17
C THR A 30 -0.63 -4.51 11.66
N MET A 31 -0.48 -5.65 10.99
CA MET A 31 -1.24 -6.87 11.28
C MET A 31 -0.40 -7.94 11.99
N LEU A 32 0.87 -8.06 11.60
CA LEU A 32 1.73 -9.15 12.08
C LEU A 32 2.74 -8.70 13.17
N GLY A 33 2.83 -7.40 13.45
CA GLY A 33 3.74 -6.86 14.46
C GLY A 33 5.23 -7.02 14.12
N MET A 34 5.54 -7.24 12.84
CA MET A 34 6.91 -7.33 12.34
C MET A 34 7.58 -5.95 12.31
N GLY A 35 8.90 -5.91 12.46
CA GLY A 35 9.63 -4.65 12.52
C GLY A 35 9.83 -3.96 11.17
N LYS A 36 9.75 -4.72 10.06
CA LYS A 36 9.99 -4.24 8.69
C LYS A 36 9.02 -4.88 7.71
N THR A 37 8.63 -4.14 6.66
CA THR A 37 7.80 -4.66 5.55
C THR A 37 8.48 -5.81 4.81
N ALA A 38 9.80 -5.77 4.67
CA ALA A 38 10.60 -6.83 4.04
C ALA A 38 10.57 -8.21 4.75
N GLN A 39 9.90 -8.32 5.90
CA GLN A 39 9.78 -9.60 6.62
C GLN A 39 8.55 -10.42 6.21
N VAL A 40 7.62 -9.83 5.48
CA VAL A 40 6.46 -10.55 4.94
C VAL A 40 6.80 -11.19 3.61
N GLY A 41 6.22 -12.36 3.33
CA GLY A 41 6.43 -13.11 2.10
C GLY A 41 5.14 -13.33 1.31
N MET A 42 5.26 -14.02 0.19
CA MET A 42 4.13 -14.33 -0.71
C MET A 42 2.98 -15.08 -0.01
N LYS A 43 3.30 -15.93 0.97
CA LYS A 43 2.29 -16.70 1.72
C LYS A 43 1.34 -15.79 2.50
N GLU A 44 1.88 -14.81 3.20
CA GLU A 44 1.10 -13.82 3.96
C GLU A 44 0.32 -12.91 3.00
N MET A 45 0.95 -12.45 1.92
CA MET A 45 0.28 -11.64 0.91
C MET A 45 -0.93 -12.36 0.30
N LEU A 46 -0.79 -13.62 -0.09
CA LEU A 46 -1.89 -14.46 -0.59
C LEU A 46 -2.99 -14.64 0.45
N HIS A 47 -2.63 -14.91 1.72
CA HIS A 47 -3.59 -15.08 2.80
C HIS A 47 -4.48 -13.84 2.96
N HIS A 48 -3.87 -12.66 3.05
CA HIS A 48 -4.59 -11.41 3.21
C HIS A 48 -5.36 -11.00 1.95
N LEU A 49 -4.82 -11.24 0.75
CA LEU A 49 -5.53 -11.01 -0.52
C LEU A 49 -6.85 -11.79 -0.57
N VAL A 50 -6.82 -13.09 -0.26
CA VAL A 50 -8.04 -13.92 -0.26
C VAL A 50 -9.08 -13.39 0.73
N ALA A 51 -8.65 -12.94 1.90
CA ALA A 51 -9.55 -12.35 2.89
C ALA A 51 -10.17 -11.03 2.39
N VAL A 52 -9.34 -10.14 1.82
CA VAL A 52 -9.79 -8.86 1.22
C VAL A 52 -10.76 -9.11 0.07
N ARG A 53 -10.44 -10.02 -0.85
CA ARG A 53 -11.31 -10.33 -2.00
C ARG A 53 -12.69 -10.85 -1.58
N ARG A 54 -12.77 -11.63 -0.49
CA ARG A 54 -14.05 -12.09 0.07
C ARG A 54 -14.90 -10.94 0.59
N GLY A 55 -14.30 -9.92 1.19
CA GLY A 55 -15.00 -8.73 1.68
C GLY A 55 -15.34 -7.71 0.59
N ALA A 56 -14.63 -7.74 -0.53
CA ALA A 56 -14.73 -6.77 -1.62
C ALA A 56 -14.69 -7.46 -3.01
N PRO A 57 -15.68 -8.32 -3.35
CA PRO A 57 -15.63 -9.15 -4.55
C PRO A 57 -15.61 -8.36 -5.86
N GLY A 58 -16.18 -7.16 -5.89
CA GLY A 58 -16.26 -6.29 -7.07
C GLY A 58 -15.28 -5.11 -7.07
N ALA A 59 -14.41 -4.99 -6.06
CA ALA A 59 -13.47 -3.87 -5.97
C ALA A 59 -12.22 -4.09 -6.84
N CYS A 60 -11.57 -3.01 -7.25
CA CYS A 60 -10.21 -3.06 -7.78
C CYS A 60 -9.23 -3.32 -6.63
N VAL A 61 -8.55 -4.46 -6.63
CA VAL A 61 -7.60 -4.87 -5.59
C VAL A 61 -6.22 -5.02 -6.18
N LEU A 62 -5.31 -4.16 -5.76
CA LEU A 62 -3.87 -4.27 -6.03
C LEU A 62 -3.18 -4.98 -4.86
N VAL A 63 -2.06 -5.64 -5.15
CA VAL A 63 -1.27 -6.36 -4.15
C VAL A 63 0.21 -6.05 -4.32
N ASP A 64 0.91 -5.79 -3.24
CA ASP A 64 2.36 -5.65 -3.28
C ASP A 64 3.04 -6.97 -3.58
N LEU A 65 4.02 -6.98 -4.48
CA LEU A 65 5.04 -8.01 -4.49
C LEU A 65 5.95 -7.77 -3.29
N PRO A 66 6.02 -8.71 -2.33
CA PRO A 66 6.85 -8.52 -1.14
C PRO A 66 8.33 -8.57 -1.50
N PHE A 67 9.17 -8.04 -0.62
CA PHE A 67 10.62 -7.99 -0.82
C PHE A 67 11.20 -9.31 -1.31
N GLY A 68 11.93 -9.25 -2.41
CA GLY A 68 12.58 -10.40 -3.05
C GLY A 68 11.66 -11.27 -3.92
N ALA A 69 10.36 -11.00 -3.96
CA ALA A 69 9.41 -11.76 -4.81
C ALA A 69 9.46 -11.35 -6.30
N ASP A 70 10.19 -10.30 -6.61
CA ASP A 70 10.37 -9.73 -7.95
C ASP A 70 11.86 -9.60 -8.35
N SER A 71 12.74 -10.44 -7.77
CA SER A 71 14.19 -10.36 -7.99
C SER A 71 14.60 -10.57 -9.44
N THR A 72 13.81 -11.30 -10.24
CA THR A 72 13.97 -11.43 -11.69
C THR A 72 12.63 -11.20 -12.39
N PRO A 73 12.62 -10.87 -13.70
CA PRO A 73 11.38 -10.73 -14.47
C PRO A 73 10.52 -12.01 -14.46
N GLU A 74 11.13 -13.19 -14.52
CA GLU A 74 10.44 -14.47 -14.50
C GLU A 74 9.78 -14.71 -13.13
N GLN A 75 10.48 -14.40 -12.05
CA GLN A 75 9.97 -14.55 -10.70
C GLN A 75 8.84 -13.53 -10.42
N ALA A 76 9.02 -12.28 -10.84
CA ALA A 76 7.98 -11.26 -10.75
C ALA A 76 6.70 -11.70 -11.48
N LEU A 77 6.84 -12.24 -12.70
CA LEU A 77 5.71 -12.75 -13.49
C LEU A 77 5.05 -13.96 -12.80
N ALA A 78 5.83 -14.94 -12.34
CA ALA A 78 5.30 -16.12 -11.68
C ALA A 78 4.50 -15.77 -10.41
N ASN A 79 5.05 -14.90 -9.55
CA ASN A 79 4.39 -14.44 -8.34
C ASN A 79 3.16 -13.58 -8.64
N SER A 80 3.22 -12.74 -9.67
CA SER A 80 2.06 -11.94 -10.11
C SER A 80 0.90 -12.83 -10.59
N ARG A 81 1.18 -13.93 -11.29
CA ARG A 81 0.17 -14.90 -11.69
C ARG A 81 -0.50 -15.58 -10.50
N LEU A 82 0.28 -15.97 -9.48
CA LEU A 82 -0.27 -16.54 -8.24
C LEU A 82 -1.21 -15.55 -7.54
N LEU A 83 -0.85 -14.27 -7.50
CA LEU A 83 -1.72 -13.22 -6.94
C LEU A 83 -2.97 -13.01 -7.79
N ALA A 84 -2.86 -13.00 -9.12
CA ALA A 84 -4.01 -12.87 -10.01
C ALA A 84 -4.98 -14.05 -9.89
N GLU A 85 -4.48 -15.29 -9.80
CA GLU A 85 -5.28 -16.50 -9.56
C GLU A 85 -6.01 -16.43 -8.21
N ALA A 86 -5.42 -15.78 -7.21
CA ALA A 86 -6.04 -15.53 -5.90
C ALA A 86 -7.01 -14.33 -5.89
N GLY A 87 -7.12 -13.61 -7.02
CA GLY A 87 -8.09 -12.54 -7.23
C GLY A 87 -7.52 -11.10 -7.21
N ALA A 88 -6.21 -10.90 -7.36
CA ALA A 88 -5.66 -9.57 -7.57
C ALA A 88 -5.99 -9.06 -8.99
N ASP A 89 -6.33 -7.79 -9.11
CA ASP A 89 -6.49 -7.09 -10.39
C ASP A 89 -5.16 -6.56 -10.94
N GLY A 90 -4.16 -6.42 -10.07
CA GLY A 90 -2.81 -5.98 -10.44
C GLY A 90 -1.85 -6.10 -9.27
N VAL A 91 -0.59 -5.86 -9.58
CA VAL A 91 0.50 -5.90 -8.60
C VAL A 91 1.25 -4.58 -8.51
N LYS A 92 1.83 -4.30 -7.31
CA LYS A 92 2.72 -3.14 -7.12
C LYS A 92 4.15 -3.64 -6.84
N LEU A 93 5.14 -2.95 -7.42
CA LEU A 93 6.57 -3.25 -7.30
C LEU A 93 7.31 -2.00 -6.81
N GLU A 94 8.27 -2.18 -5.91
CA GLU A 94 9.13 -1.09 -5.42
C GLU A 94 10.39 -0.91 -6.28
N GLY A 95 10.75 0.35 -6.51
CA GLY A 95 11.95 0.74 -7.24
C GLY A 95 11.79 0.78 -8.76
N CYS A 96 12.89 1.12 -9.43
CA CYS A 96 12.94 1.17 -10.88
C CYS A 96 13.28 -0.23 -11.44
N VAL A 97 12.26 -1.01 -11.74
CA VAL A 97 12.33 -2.41 -12.18
C VAL A 97 11.63 -2.62 -13.55
N PRO A 98 12.11 -1.95 -14.62
CA PRO A 98 11.41 -1.92 -15.92
C PRO A 98 11.26 -3.29 -16.58
N ASP A 99 12.20 -4.21 -16.39
CA ASP A 99 12.14 -5.53 -17.01
C ASP A 99 11.08 -6.41 -16.36
N GLN A 100 10.91 -6.34 -15.04
CA GLN A 100 9.84 -6.99 -14.32
C GLN A 100 8.47 -6.45 -14.77
N VAL A 101 8.35 -5.12 -14.87
CA VAL A 101 7.12 -4.49 -15.38
C VAL A 101 6.81 -4.97 -16.79
N ARG A 102 7.77 -4.99 -17.72
CA ARG A 102 7.56 -5.48 -19.08
C ARG A 102 7.08 -6.92 -19.10
N ALA A 103 7.69 -7.81 -18.29
CA ALA A 103 7.28 -9.21 -18.20
C ALA A 103 5.83 -9.38 -17.73
N ILE A 104 5.43 -8.64 -16.69
CA ILE A 104 4.08 -8.65 -16.14
C ILE A 104 3.08 -8.09 -17.16
N ARG A 105 3.42 -6.96 -17.81
CA ARG A 105 2.56 -6.30 -18.80
C ARG A 105 2.39 -7.13 -20.07
N ALA A 106 3.44 -7.80 -20.54
CA ALA A 106 3.37 -8.70 -21.69
C ALA A 106 2.41 -9.88 -21.46
N ALA A 107 2.19 -10.28 -20.21
CA ALA A 107 1.19 -11.26 -19.82
C ALA A 107 -0.23 -10.70 -19.65
N GLY A 108 -0.47 -9.42 -19.99
CA GLY A 108 -1.77 -8.76 -19.89
C GLY A 108 -2.16 -8.30 -18.48
N MET A 109 -1.25 -8.35 -17.51
CA MET A 109 -1.52 -7.99 -16.12
C MET A 109 -1.24 -6.52 -15.84
N VAL A 110 -1.92 -5.94 -14.86
CA VAL A 110 -1.68 -4.57 -14.38
C VAL A 110 -0.46 -4.54 -13.48
N ALA A 111 0.48 -3.64 -13.76
CA ALA A 111 1.65 -3.36 -12.95
C ALA A 111 1.67 -1.89 -12.53
N VAL A 112 1.83 -1.65 -11.22
CA VAL A 112 1.96 -0.31 -10.63
C VAL A 112 3.37 -0.19 -10.07
N GLY A 113 4.09 0.86 -10.45
CA GLY A 113 5.42 1.14 -9.93
C GLY A 113 5.36 1.91 -8.61
N HIS A 114 6.47 1.94 -7.87
CA HIS A 114 6.60 2.71 -6.64
C HIS A 114 7.99 3.32 -6.57
N LEU A 115 8.06 4.64 -6.51
CA LEU A 115 9.29 5.43 -6.45
C LEU A 115 9.28 6.40 -5.25
N GLY A 116 10.44 6.95 -4.95
CA GLY A 116 10.66 7.82 -3.81
C GLY A 116 11.28 7.06 -2.64
N LEU A 117 10.68 7.12 -1.45
CA LEU A 117 11.05 6.25 -0.35
C LEU A 117 10.55 4.83 -0.65
N LEU A 118 11.41 3.84 -0.48
CA LEU A 118 11.12 2.43 -0.72
C LEU A 118 11.19 1.67 0.61
N PRO A 119 10.08 1.45 1.32
CA PRO A 119 10.06 0.84 2.67
C PRO A 119 10.73 -0.53 2.77
N GLN A 120 10.69 -1.34 1.71
CA GLN A 120 11.30 -2.67 1.68
C GLN A 120 12.83 -2.64 1.86
N THR A 121 13.49 -1.60 1.34
CA THR A 121 14.95 -1.47 1.34
C THR A 121 15.48 -0.31 2.16
N ALA A 122 14.60 0.60 2.60
CA ALA A 122 14.99 1.80 3.32
C ALA A 122 15.63 1.50 4.67
N MET A 123 16.82 2.05 4.89
CA MET A 123 17.49 2.01 6.20
C MET A 123 16.92 3.05 7.19
N SER A 124 16.23 4.07 6.68
CA SER A 124 15.59 5.12 7.48
C SER A 124 14.44 5.76 6.70
N PHE A 125 13.39 6.17 7.41
CA PHE A 125 12.21 6.85 6.82
C PHE A 125 12.50 8.35 6.62
N LYS A 126 13.50 8.67 5.82
CA LYS A 126 13.82 10.06 5.42
C LYS A 126 13.19 10.37 4.07
N GLN A 127 12.75 11.61 3.91
CA GLN A 127 12.24 12.11 2.64
C GLN A 127 13.34 12.05 1.56
N THR A 128 13.06 11.42 0.43
CA THR A 128 13.94 11.35 -0.75
C THR A 128 13.61 12.46 -1.75
N GLY A 129 14.50 12.72 -2.71
CA GLY A 129 14.29 13.78 -3.71
C GLY A 129 14.54 15.20 -3.17
N ARG A 130 15.36 15.36 -2.13
CA ARG A 130 15.74 16.67 -1.57
C ARG A 130 16.97 17.27 -2.24
N THR A 131 17.84 16.47 -2.81
CA THR A 131 18.98 16.91 -3.60
C THR A 131 18.63 16.95 -5.08
N GLU A 132 19.32 17.77 -5.87
CA GLU A 132 19.08 17.83 -7.32
C GLU A 132 19.34 16.47 -7.99
N GLU A 133 20.39 15.77 -7.58
CA GLU A 133 20.71 14.44 -8.07
C GLU A 133 19.57 13.43 -7.82
N ASP A 134 19.00 13.42 -6.61
CA ASP A 134 17.85 12.58 -6.30
C ASP A 134 16.61 12.96 -7.12
N ARG A 135 16.36 14.25 -7.33
CA ARG A 135 15.23 14.76 -8.14
C ARG A 135 15.34 14.28 -9.58
N GLU A 136 16.48 14.50 -10.21
CA GLU A 136 16.74 14.02 -11.57
C GLU A 136 16.64 12.49 -11.69
N ARG A 137 17.15 11.76 -10.69
CA ARG A 137 17.04 10.31 -10.64
C ARG A 137 15.57 9.87 -10.63
N ILE A 138 14.75 10.41 -9.72
CA ILE A 138 13.32 10.06 -9.60
C ILE A 138 12.56 10.40 -10.90
N LEU A 139 12.86 11.51 -11.55
CA LEU A 139 12.26 11.86 -12.84
C LEU A 139 12.62 10.85 -13.94
N ARG A 140 13.90 10.51 -14.09
CA ARG A 140 14.35 9.50 -15.06
C ARG A 140 13.75 8.12 -14.78
N GLU A 141 13.64 7.73 -13.50
CA GLU A 141 13.00 6.48 -13.08
C GLU A 141 11.51 6.46 -13.42
N ALA A 142 10.80 7.57 -13.20
CA ALA A 142 9.38 7.69 -13.53
C ALA A 142 9.10 7.52 -15.03
N GLU A 143 9.87 8.21 -15.88
CA GLU A 143 9.80 8.03 -17.33
C GLU A 143 10.14 6.59 -17.77
N THR A 144 11.12 5.97 -17.13
CA THR A 144 11.56 4.60 -17.43
C THR A 144 10.46 3.60 -17.10
N MET A 145 9.80 3.77 -15.96
CA MET A 145 8.69 2.92 -15.53
C MET A 145 7.44 3.12 -16.40
N GLU A 146 7.14 4.34 -16.80
CA GLU A 146 6.09 4.62 -17.79
C GLU A 146 6.37 3.91 -19.13
N LYS A 147 7.58 4.08 -19.69
CA LYS A 147 8.00 3.43 -20.95
C LYS A 147 8.01 1.90 -20.85
N ALA A 148 8.21 1.35 -19.65
CA ALA A 148 8.09 -0.08 -19.39
C ALA A 148 6.63 -0.58 -19.38
N GLY A 149 5.66 0.33 -19.30
CA GLY A 149 4.23 0.03 -19.35
C GLY A 149 3.53 -0.01 -17.99
N CYS A 150 4.07 0.61 -16.97
CA CYS A 150 3.35 0.82 -15.72
C CYS A 150 1.97 1.45 -15.98
N SER A 151 0.95 0.98 -15.27
CA SER A 151 -0.41 1.52 -15.36
C SER A 151 -0.62 2.73 -14.45
N ALA A 152 0.18 2.86 -13.41
CA ALA A 152 0.22 3.98 -12.48
C ALA A 152 1.55 3.98 -11.72
N LEU A 153 1.86 5.06 -11.02
CA LEU A 153 3.07 5.21 -10.24
C LEU A 153 2.75 5.73 -8.84
N VAL A 154 3.13 4.98 -7.80
CA VAL A 154 3.10 5.45 -6.41
C VAL A 154 4.34 6.32 -6.17
N LEU A 155 4.15 7.48 -5.56
CA LEU A 155 5.21 8.40 -5.16
C LEU A 155 5.19 8.53 -3.64
N GLU A 156 6.21 8.00 -2.96
CA GLU A 156 6.25 8.00 -1.50
C GLU A 156 7.30 8.95 -0.95
N HIS A 157 6.86 9.78 -0.01
CA HIS A 157 7.67 10.63 0.86
C HIS A 157 8.76 11.42 0.10
N ILE A 158 8.31 12.15 -0.93
CA ILE A 158 9.11 13.09 -1.72
C ILE A 158 8.61 14.53 -1.51
N PRO A 159 9.40 15.56 -1.80
CA PRO A 159 8.94 16.95 -1.77
C PRO A 159 7.70 17.17 -2.66
N SER A 160 6.76 17.99 -2.18
CA SER A 160 5.49 18.25 -2.87
C SER A 160 5.67 18.86 -4.27
N ASP A 161 6.66 19.71 -4.45
CA ASP A 161 7.02 20.30 -5.74
C ASP A 161 7.57 19.24 -6.72
N LEU A 162 8.38 18.30 -6.22
CA LEU A 162 8.84 17.17 -7.02
C LEU A 162 7.66 16.24 -7.41
N GLY A 163 6.75 15.96 -6.47
CA GLY A 163 5.52 15.20 -6.76
C GLY A 163 4.71 15.84 -7.88
N LYS A 164 4.61 17.18 -7.89
CA LYS A 164 3.99 17.93 -8.99
C LYS A 164 4.72 17.75 -10.32
N ILE A 165 6.04 17.96 -10.33
CA ILE A 165 6.86 17.86 -11.55
C ILE A 165 6.75 16.44 -12.14
N VAL A 166 6.90 15.39 -11.33
CA VAL A 166 6.74 14.00 -11.80
C VAL A 166 5.36 13.77 -12.39
N THR A 167 4.31 14.23 -11.72
CA THR A 167 2.92 14.08 -12.20
C THR A 167 2.67 14.76 -13.55
N GLU A 168 3.30 15.93 -13.76
CA GLU A 168 3.18 16.69 -15.02
C GLU A 168 4.09 16.13 -16.14
N SER A 169 5.13 15.35 -15.81
CA SER A 169 6.10 14.84 -16.79
C SER A 169 5.74 13.50 -17.42
N ILE A 170 4.83 12.73 -16.82
CA ILE A 170 4.40 11.41 -17.30
C ILE A 170 2.89 11.40 -17.58
N ALA A 171 2.45 10.54 -18.51
CA ALA A 171 1.05 10.44 -18.90
C ALA A 171 0.24 9.47 -18.01
N ILE A 172 0.91 8.57 -17.29
CA ILE A 172 0.25 7.61 -16.39
C ILE A 172 -0.15 8.27 -15.06
N PRO A 173 -1.25 7.85 -14.41
CA PRO A 173 -1.66 8.38 -13.12
C PRO A 173 -0.59 8.22 -12.04
N THR A 174 -0.40 9.26 -11.22
CA THR A 174 0.41 9.20 -10.00
C THR A 174 -0.47 9.10 -8.76
N VAL A 175 -0.03 8.34 -7.76
CA VAL A 175 -0.71 8.15 -6.47
C VAL A 175 0.27 8.53 -5.37
N GLY A 176 0.00 9.61 -4.64
CA GLY A 176 0.90 10.13 -3.61
C GLY A 176 0.68 9.50 -2.24
N ILE A 177 1.76 9.32 -1.50
CA ILE A 177 1.77 9.12 -0.05
C ILE A 177 2.90 9.94 0.54
N GLY A 178 2.58 11.05 1.19
CA GLY A 178 3.59 12.02 1.63
C GLY A 178 4.34 12.72 0.48
N ALA A 179 3.72 12.82 -0.70
CA ALA A 179 4.25 13.48 -1.90
C ALA A 179 3.52 14.80 -2.23
N GLY A 180 2.73 15.32 -1.29
CA GLY A 180 1.93 16.53 -1.49
C GLY A 180 0.61 16.27 -2.25
N PRO A 181 -0.16 17.35 -2.53
CA PRO A 181 -1.52 17.25 -3.08
C PRO A 181 -1.59 17.17 -4.60
N HIS A 182 -0.47 17.21 -5.33
CA HIS A 182 -0.46 17.40 -6.77
C HIS A 182 -0.53 16.09 -7.58
N CYS A 183 -0.43 14.93 -6.92
CA CYS A 183 -0.64 13.64 -7.56
C CYS A 183 -2.11 13.45 -7.97
N GLY A 184 -2.36 12.64 -9.00
CA GLY A 184 -3.71 12.34 -9.50
C GLY A 184 -4.59 11.58 -8.50
N GLY A 185 -3.98 10.90 -7.52
CA GLY A 185 -4.63 10.24 -6.39
C GLY A 185 -3.77 10.22 -5.15
N GLN A 186 -4.33 9.66 -4.06
CA GLN A 186 -3.60 9.49 -2.79
C GLN A 186 -3.80 8.07 -2.27
N VAL A 187 -2.80 7.53 -1.57
CA VAL A 187 -2.90 6.27 -0.84
C VAL A 187 -2.52 6.49 0.63
N LEU A 188 -3.22 5.81 1.52
CA LEU A 188 -2.85 5.76 2.94
C LEU A 188 -2.98 4.33 3.47
N VAL A 189 -2.13 4.03 4.45
CA VAL A 189 -2.29 2.83 5.28
C VAL A 189 -3.53 3.01 6.14
N LEU A 190 -4.47 2.05 6.09
CA LEU A 190 -5.75 2.13 6.80
C LEU A 190 -5.57 2.37 8.30
N HIS A 191 -4.60 1.69 8.91
CA HIS A 191 -4.32 1.81 10.35
C HIS A 191 -3.87 3.23 10.73
N ASP A 192 -3.10 3.89 9.85
CA ASP A 192 -2.70 5.29 10.04
C ASP A 192 -3.90 6.20 9.87
N LEU A 193 -4.69 6.01 8.81
CA LEU A 193 -5.89 6.79 8.53
C LEU A 193 -6.89 6.77 9.69
N LEU A 194 -7.06 5.61 10.34
CA LEU A 194 -8.00 5.40 11.43
C LEU A 194 -7.41 5.63 12.84
N GLY A 195 -6.12 5.95 12.95
CA GLY A 195 -5.48 6.17 14.24
C GLY A 195 -5.34 4.89 15.10
N LEU A 196 -5.13 3.75 14.45
CA LEU A 196 -4.82 2.47 15.10
C LEU A 196 -3.33 2.28 15.34
N SER A 197 -2.49 2.86 14.48
CA SER A 197 -1.04 2.76 14.55
C SER A 197 -0.48 3.34 15.85
N ALA A 198 0.49 2.66 16.43
CA ALA A 198 1.18 3.16 17.63
C ALA A 198 2.08 4.38 17.34
N ARG A 199 2.57 4.48 16.11
CA ARG A 199 3.32 5.63 15.59
C ARG A 199 2.63 6.13 14.32
N GLN A 200 2.31 7.42 14.31
CA GLN A 200 1.67 8.08 13.19
C GLN A 200 2.74 8.68 12.28
N PRO A 201 2.77 8.36 10.98
CA PRO A 201 3.63 9.07 10.03
C PRO A 201 3.26 10.56 9.97
N PRO A 202 4.23 11.48 9.92
CA PRO A 202 3.94 12.92 9.96
C PRO A 202 3.11 13.41 8.76
N PHE A 203 3.16 12.71 7.64
CA PHE A 203 2.40 13.02 6.43
C PHE A 203 1.01 12.36 6.36
N ALA A 204 0.67 11.50 7.32
CA ALA A 204 -0.59 10.74 7.35
C ALA A 204 -1.37 11.02 8.64
N PRO A 205 -1.92 12.24 8.84
CA PRO A 205 -2.69 12.54 10.04
C PRO A 205 -3.94 11.65 10.11
N ALA A 206 -4.17 11.08 11.30
CA ALA A 206 -5.34 10.24 11.53
C ALA A 206 -6.64 11.06 11.42
N ARG A 207 -7.67 10.49 10.80
CA ARG A 207 -9.01 11.07 10.70
C ARG A 207 -9.87 10.83 11.94
N VAL A 208 -9.51 9.82 12.73
CA VAL A 208 -10.17 9.43 13.98
C VAL A 208 -9.16 8.74 14.88
N ASN A 209 -9.39 8.70 16.17
CA ASN A 209 -8.61 7.89 17.11
C ASN A 209 -9.35 6.59 17.45
N LEU A 210 -9.40 5.67 16.48
CA LEU A 210 -10.11 4.40 16.67
C LEU A 210 -9.46 3.53 17.75
N ARG A 211 -8.17 3.67 17.98
CA ARG A 211 -7.45 2.99 19.08
C ARG A 211 -8.02 3.36 20.44
N ALA A 212 -8.27 4.65 20.69
CA ALA A 212 -8.87 5.08 21.95
C ALA A 212 -10.30 4.59 22.11
N ILE A 213 -11.09 4.64 21.04
CA ILE A 213 -12.48 4.16 21.05
C ILE A 213 -12.54 2.67 21.36
N ALA A 214 -11.72 1.86 20.68
CA ALA A 214 -11.64 0.42 20.92
C ALA A 214 -11.18 0.10 22.35
N LEU A 215 -10.19 0.84 22.88
CA LEU A 215 -9.69 0.65 24.24
C LEU A 215 -10.80 0.89 25.27
N GLU A 216 -11.54 1.97 25.14
CA GLU A 216 -12.64 2.29 26.08
C GLU A 216 -13.79 1.27 26.02
N ALA A 217 -14.14 0.80 24.82
CA ALA A 217 -15.14 -0.26 24.65
C ALA A 217 -14.70 -1.56 25.35
N LEU A 218 -13.43 -1.96 25.19
CA LEU A 218 -12.88 -3.16 25.84
C LEU A 218 -12.79 -3.01 27.37
N LYS A 219 -12.44 -1.82 27.87
CA LYS A 219 -12.45 -1.54 29.31
C LYS A 219 -13.88 -1.60 29.88
N GLY A 220 -14.87 -1.06 29.13
CA GLY A 220 -16.28 -1.17 29.48
C GLY A 220 -16.70 -2.62 29.63
N TYR A 221 -16.49 -3.42 28.59
CA TYR A 221 -16.79 -4.84 28.60
C TYR A 221 -16.12 -5.59 29.78
N HIS A 222 -14.83 -5.31 30.02
CA HIS A 222 -14.11 -5.91 31.15
C HIS A 222 -14.74 -5.57 32.51
N ARG A 223 -15.14 -4.30 32.73
CA ARG A 223 -15.85 -3.89 33.97
C ARG A 223 -17.18 -4.62 34.12
N ASP A 224 -17.97 -4.71 33.05
CA ASP A 224 -19.30 -5.31 33.09
C ASP A 224 -19.22 -6.81 33.41
N VAL A 225 -18.27 -7.53 32.81
CA VAL A 225 -18.05 -8.95 33.11
C VAL A 225 -17.55 -9.14 34.55
N SER A 226 -16.59 -8.31 35.01
CA SER A 226 -16.05 -8.39 36.36
C SER A 226 -17.10 -8.05 37.43
N GLY A 227 -18.01 -7.10 37.10
CA GLY A 227 -19.13 -6.70 37.96
C GLY A 227 -20.36 -7.62 37.84
N ARG A 228 -20.31 -8.66 36.98
CA ARG A 228 -21.46 -9.59 36.69
C ARG A 228 -22.70 -8.87 36.18
N THR A 229 -22.52 -7.81 35.41
CA THR A 229 -23.59 -7.04 34.74
C THR A 229 -23.74 -7.36 33.26
N PHE A 230 -22.87 -8.23 32.72
CA PHE A 230 -22.91 -8.74 31.35
C PHE A 230 -23.06 -10.27 31.34
N PRO A 231 -23.95 -10.86 30.48
CA PRO A 231 -24.91 -10.13 29.65
C PRO A 231 -26.06 -9.49 30.50
N ALA A 232 -26.64 -8.42 29.98
CA ALA A 232 -27.85 -7.88 30.58
C ALA A 232 -28.96 -8.96 30.57
N ALA A 233 -29.73 -9.05 31.67
CA ALA A 233 -30.82 -10.01 31.81
C ALA A 233 -31.96 -9.74 30.81
#